data_444ccc619aee6866720537182b7029a0
#
_entry.id   444ccc619aee6866720537182b7029a0
#
_cell.length_a   1.000
_cell.length_b   1.000
_cell.length_c   1.000
_cell.angle_alpha   90.00
_cell.angle_beta   90.00
_cell.angle_gamma   90.00
#
_symmetry.space_group_name_H-M   'P 1'
#
loop_
_entity.id
_entity.type
_entity.pdbx_description
1 polymer ?
#
loop_
_entity_poly.entity_id
_entity_poly.type
_entity_poly.pdbx_seq_one_letter_code
_entity_poly.pdbx_strand_id
1 'polypeptide(L)'
;MSFSNSISKAVLAISLAVSVAGYAQTSPEAGTKSKPAVDKLGLLTAIDCPNFDQMVSAYQQKFQTKMVDWSAKNLASANYQTAFYPFSGPDVVTVMSLYPKANYYVMVADQIPEYGYIDRPEHMGEKSKQFECGMLNRFSRSGYYLTNDLNGKNGPRPRFIKLLIYNIAFTGSKILDAKALKITKDGLILPLEKEDTDPHGVRFTLETKDGRKVLLDYLQADLSNSGFEKNPEYATAFTRKSSQVVLIKSASHLLQKPYFSKMSDVL
;
A
#
# COMPACT_ATOMS: atom_id res chain seq x y z
N MET A 1 -0.24 -61.40 -0.42
CA MET A 1 -1.49 -61.02 0.28
C MET A 1 -1.82 -59.60 -0.11
N SER A 2 -2.78 -59.44 -0.99
CA SER A 2 -3.19 -58.15 -1.57
C SER A 2 -4.41 -57.62 -0.80
N PHE A 3 -4.39 -56.40 -0.29
CA PHE A 3 -5.57 -55.70 0.23
C PHE A 3 -5.88 -54.50 -0.67
N SER A 4 -6.89 -54.68 -1.44
CA SER A 4 -7.57 -53.66 -2.22
C SER A 4 -8.55 -52.90 -1.29
N ASN A 5 -8.41 -51.60 -1.14
CA ASN A 5 -9.41 -50.73 -0.49
C ASN A 5 -10.02 -49.79 -1.53
N SER A 6 -11.23 -50.14 -1.90
CA SER A 6 -12.12 -49.35 -2.72
C SER A 6 -12.80 -48.29 -1.86
N ILE A 7 -12.59 -46.99 -2.16
CA ILE A 7 -13.29 -45.88 -1.52
C ILE A 7 -14.35 -45.36 -2.50
N SER A 8 -15.59 -45.59 -2.13
CA SER A 8 -16.78 -45.07 -2.84
C SER A 8 -16.87 -43.55 -2.73
N LYS A 9 -16.99 -42.88 -3.86
CA LYS A 9 -17.31 -41.46 -3.95
C LYS A 9 -18.83 -41.29 -3.85
N ALA A 10 -19.31 -40.69 -2.77
CA ALA A 10 -20.66 -40.17 -2.65
C ALA A 10 -20.69 -38.73 -3.17
N VAL A 11 -21.39 -38.49 -4.28
CA VAL A 11 -21.67 -37.15 -4.81
C VAL A 11 -23.00 -36.70 -4.19
N LEU A 12 -22.96 -35.68 -3.35
CA LEU A 12 -24.16 -35.05 -2.80
C LEU A 12 -24.50 -33.82 -3.68
N ALA A 13 -25.56 -33.93 -4.46
CA ALA A 13 -26.11 -32.81 -5.22
C ALA A 13 -27.10 -32.05 -4.32
N ILE A 14 -26.76 -30.79 -4.00
CA ILE A 14 -27.68 -29.87 -3.30
C ILE A 14 -28.29 -28.93 -4.35
N SER A 15 -29.60 -29.15 -4.62
CA SER A 15 -30.40 -28.24 -5.45
C SER A 15 -30.90 -27.08 -4.59
N LEU A 16 -30.42 -25.86 -4.84
CA LEU A 16 -30.98 -24.63 -4.27
C LEU A 16 -32.09 -24.10 -5.17
N ALA A 17 -33.32 -24.16 -4.69
CA ALA A 17 -34.45 -23.46 -5.29
C ALA A 17 -34.38 -21.96 -4.90
N VAL A 18 -34.22 -21.09 -5.89
CA VAL A 18 -34.28 -19.64 -5.71
C VAL A 18 -35.72 -19.20 -5.88
N SER A 19 -36.34 -18.76 -4.78
CA SER A 19 -37.65 -18.10 -4.79
C SER A 19 -37.45 -16.64 -5.22
N VAL A 20 -38.03 -16.26 -6.36
CA VAL A 20 -38.09 -14.89 -6.81
C VAL A 20 -39.26 -14.18 -6.10
N ALA A 21 -38.98 -13.40 -5.07
CA ALA A 21 -39.94 -12.48 -4.47
C ALA A 21 -39.88 -11.14 -5.24
N GLY A 22 -41.00 -10.74 -5.85
CA GLY A 22 -41.14 -9.50 -6.57
C GLY A 22 -41.04 -8.31 -5.63
N TYR A 23 -40.14 -7.37 -5.92
CA TYR A 23 -40.07 -6.06 -5.27
C TYR A 23 -40.85 -5.04 -6.08
N ALA A 24 -41.83 -4.42 -5.42
CA ALA A 24 -42.58 -3.29 -5.93
C ALA A 24 -41.62 -2.09 -6.12
N GLN A 25 -41.67 -1.49 -7.30
CA GLN A 25 -40.99 -0.21 -7.60
C GLN A 25 -41.68 0.94 -6.84
N THR A 26 -40.98 1.46 -5.83
CA THR A 26 -41.29 2.79 -5.28
C THR A 26 -40.41 3.81 -6.01
N SER A 27 -41.07 4.86 -6.58
CA SER A 27 -40.40 5.99 -7.23
C SER A 27 -39.45 6.70 -6.30
N PRO A 28 -38.23 7.09 -6.74
CA PRO A 28 -37.31 7.81 -5.87
C PRO A 28 -37.73 9.27 -5.72
N GLU A 29 -37.91 9.71 -4.48
CA GLU A 29 -37.94 11.10 -4.09
C GLU A 29 -36.66 11.82 -4.53
N ALA A 30 -36.78 13.09 -4.88
CA ALA A 30 -35.72 13.99 -5.32
C ALA A 30 -34.65 14.12 -4.22
N GLY A 31 -33.65 13.27 -4.27
CA GLY A 31 -32.51 13.26 -3.36
C GLY A 31 -31.53 14.37 -3.69
N THR A 32 -31.16 15.11 -2.66
CA THR A 32 -30.00 16.00 -2.57
C THR A 32 -28.80 15.43 -3.32
N LYS A 33 -28.30 16.20 -4.30
CA LYS A 33 -27.07 15.87 -5.06
C LYS A 33 -25.89 15.84 -4.11
N SER A 34 -25.53 14.63 -3.62
CA SER A 34 -24.23 14.39 -3.02
C SER A 34 -23.18 14.55 -4.13
N LYS A 35 -22.27 15.51 -4.00
CA LYS A 35 -21.09 15.62 -4.87
C LYS A 35 -20.36 14.27 -4.89
N PRO A 36 -20.00 13.74 -6.05
CA PRO A 36 -19.47 12.40 -6.17
C PRO A 36 -18.09 12.28 -5.52
N ALA A 37 -17.84 11.13 -4.90
CA ALA A 37 -16.53 10.74 -4.34
C ALA A 37 -15.37 10.80 -5.37
N VAL A 38 -15.70 10.83 -6.66
CA VAL A 38 -14.78 10.95 -7.79
C VAL A 38 -13.99 12.27 -7.75
N ASP A 39 -14.58 13.38 -7.30
CA ASP A 39 -13.86 14.67 -7.23
C ASP A 39 -12.74 14.66 -6.20
N LYS A 40 -12.92 13.98 -5.08
CA LYS A 40 -11.86 13.86 -4.04
C LYS A 40 -10.68 13.02 -4.54
N LEU A 41 -10.93 11.92 -5.23
CA LEU A 41 -9.89 11.08 -5.79
C LEU A 41 -9.14 11.80 -6.91
N GLY A 42 -9.81 12.53 -7.77
CA GLY A 42 -9.21 13.36 -8.83
C GLY A 42 -8.24 14.40 -8.28
N LEU A 43 -8.62 15.11 -7.21
CA LEU A 43 -7.73 16.06 -6.53
C LEU A 43 -6.52 15.38 -5.86
N LEU A 44 -6.71 14.20 -5.29
CA LEU A 44 -5.62 13.42 -4.69
C LEU A 44 -4.62 12.92 -5.74
N THR A 45 -5.11 12.50 -6.90
CA THR A 45 -4.28 11.89 -7.96
C THR A 45 -3.68 12.91 -8.93
N ALA A 46 -4.06 14.19 -8.84
CA ALA A 46 -3.49 15.23 -9.69
C ALA A 46 -1.96 15.31 -9.55
N ILE A 47 -1.26 15.13 -10.67
CA ILE A 47 0.18 15.29 -10.77
C ILE A 47 0.46 16.75 -11.09
N ASP A 48 0.97 17.47 -10.13
CA ASP A 48 1.16 18.92 -10.19
C ASP A 48 2.62 19.37 -10.03
N CYS A 49 3.58 18.45 -10.19
CA CYS A 49 5.00 18.75 -10.17
C CYS A 49 5.52 19.10 -11.57
N PRO A 50 6.26 20.22 -11.72
CA PRO A 50 6.94 20.55 -12.97
C PRO A 50 7.90 19.43 -13.41
N ASN A 51 7.96 19.15 -14.70
CA ASN A 51 8.88 18.16 -15.30
C ASN A 51 8.70 16.72 -14.75
N PHE A 52 7.49 16.37 -14.32
CA PHE A 52 7.21 15.05 -13.75
C PHE A 52 7.61 13.92 -14.69
N ASP A 53 7.27 13.99 -15.97
CA ASP A 53 7.61 12.96 -16.96
C ASP A 53 9.12 12.78 -17.12
N GLN A 54 9.89 13.87 -17.00
CA GLN A 54 11.36 13.80 -17.02
C GLN A 54 11.89 13.09 -15.78
N MET A 55 11.29 13.33 -14.60
CA MET A 55 11.65 12.63 -13.37
C MET A 55 11.35 11.13 -13.46
N VAL A 56 10.19 10.76 -14.03
CA VAL A 56 9.81 9.37 -14.28
C VAL A 56 10.82 8.71 -15.21
N SER A 57 11.12 9.34 -16.36
CA SER A 57 12.08 8.81 -17.33
C SER A 57 13.47 8.62 -16.75
N ALA A 58 13.96 9.60 -15.97
CA ALA A 58 15.26 9.53 -15.30
C ALA A 58 15.33 8.37 -14.30
N TYR A 59 14.28 8.18 -13.49
CA TYR A 59 14.20 7.07 -12.54
C TYR A 59 14.13 5.72 -13.27
N GLN A 60 13.32 5.61 -14.30
CA GLN A 60 13.16 4.38 -15.09
C GLN A 60 14.49 3.92 -15.67
N GLN A 61 15.21 4.82 -16.32
CA GLN A 61 16.50 4.49 -16.95
C GLN A 61 17.57 4.12 -15.92
N LYS A 62 17.65 4.86 -14.82
CA LYS A 62 18.74 4.71 -13.85
C LYS A 62 18.54 3.53 -12.89
N PHE A 63 17.29 3.28 -12.46
CA PHE A 63 16.97 2.35 -11.37
C PHE A 63 15.95 1.29 -11.76
N GLN A 64 14.78 1.69 -12.27
CA GLN A 64 13.65 0.78 -12.44
C GLN A 64 13.94 -0.35 -13.41
N THR A 65 14.53 -0.06 -14.57
CA THR A 65 14.93 -1.08 -15.55
C THR A 65 15.83 -2.13 -14.91
N LYS A 66 16.85 -1.70 -14.17
CA LYS A 66 17.78 -2.62 -13.48
C LYS A 66 17.09 -3.50 -12.44
N MET A 67 16.13 -2.95 -11.69
CA MET A 67 15.36 -3.72 -10.70
C MET A 67 14.46 -4.75 -11.39
N VAL A 68 13.80 -4.37 -12.48
CA VAL A 68 12.94 -5.27 -13.26
C VAL A 68 13.77 -6.39 -13.88
N ASP A 69 14.92 -6.07 -14.50
CA ASP A 69 15.82 -7.06 -15.09
C ASP A 69 16.37 -8.03 -14.04
N TRP A 70 16.78 -7.50 -12.87
CA TRP A 70 17.23 -8.32 -11.76
C TRP A 70 16.12 -9.26 -11.27
N SER A 71 14.91 -8.75 -11.10
CA SER A 71 13.73 -9.52 -10.70
C SER A 71 13.41 -10.62 -11.71
N ALA A 72 13.39 -10.30 -13.00
CA ALA A 72 13.14 -11.26 -14.05
C ALA A 72 14.18 -12.40 -14.06
N LYS A 73 15.45 -12.07 -13.77
CA LYS A 73 16.53 -13.05 -13.73
C LYS A 73 16.52 -13.92 -12.47
N ASN A 74 16.26 -13.32 -11.29
CA ASN A 74 16.48 -13.98 -9.99
C ASN A 74 15.20 -14.48 -9.34
N LEU A 75 14.03 -13.92 -9.69
CA LEU A 75 12.74 -14.27 -9.11
C LEU A 75 11.75 -14.86 -10.12
N ALA A 76 12.23 -15.29 -11.29
CA ALA A 76 11.40 -15.83 -12.37
C ALA A 76 10.55 -17.03 -11.90
N SER A 77 11.17 -17.96 -11.15
CA SER A 77 10.54 -19.17 -10.60
C SER A 77 9.84 -18.97 -9.26
N ALA A 78 10.02 -17.81 -8.61
CA ALA A 78 9.42 -17.56 -7.31
C ALA A 78 7.90 -17.37 -7.44
N ASN A 79 7.14 -18.10 -6.62
CA ASN A 79 5.69 -18.00 -6.54
C ASN A 79 5.32 -17.20 -5.30
N TYR A 80 4.99 -15.93 -5.47
CA TYR A 80 4.54 -15.03 -4.41
C TYR A 80 3.31 -14.24 -4.86
N GLN A 81 2.40 -14.01 -3.93
CA GLN A 81 1.19 -13.19 -4.16
C GLN A 81 1.24 -11.89 -3.37
N THR A 82 1.95 -11.88 -2.26
CA THR A 82 2.08 -10.73 -1.37
C THR A 82 3.55 -10.31 -1.27
N ALA A 83 3.80 -9.01 -1.37
CA ALA A 83 5.09 -8.41 -1.04
C ALA A 83 4.94 -7.50 0.18
N PHE A 84 5.71 -7.80 1.23
CA PHE A 84 5.74 -7.04 2.48
C PHE A 84 7.00 -6.17 2.53
N TYR A 85 6.82 -4.88 2.83
CA TYR A 85 7.92 -3.90 2.88
C TYR A 85 7.85 -3.09 4.17
N PRO A 86 8.42 -3.60 5.29
CA PRO A 86 8.53 -2.87 6.54
C PRO A 86 9.60 -1.78 6.46
N PHE A 87 9.53 -0.80 7.35
CA PHE A 87 10.38 0.39 7.37
C PHE A 87 10.40 1.11 6.01
N SER A 88 9.30 1.07 5.30
CA SER A 88 9.18 1.69 3.99
C SER A 88 9.07 3.20 4.08
N GLY A 89 9.66 3.88 3.08
CA GLY A 89 9.26 5.22 2.72
C GLY A 89 8.06 5.21 1.76
N PRO A 90 7.75 6.32 1.10
CA PRO A 90 6.70 6.38 0.08
C PRO A 90 7.12 5.78 -1.28
N ASP A 91 8.20 5.02 -1.34
CA ASP A 91 8.86 4.55 -2.56
C ASP A 91 8.28 3.21 -3.09
N VAL A 92 6.97 3.15 -3.23
CA VAL A 92 6.23 1.97 -3.75
C VAL A 92 6.76 1.47 -5.10
N VAL A 93 7.29 2.35 -5.94
CA VAL A 93 7.90 1.97 -7.22
C VAL A 93 9.03 0.94 -7.04
N THR A 94 9.76 0.98 -5.92
CA THR A 94 10.82 0.02 -5.62
C THR A 94 10.26 -1.39 -5.41
N VAL A 95 9.26 -1.55 -4.53
CA VAL A 95 8.70 -2.87 -4.22
C VAL A 95 7.93 -3.44 -5.43
N MET A 96 7.20 -2.61 -6.17
CA MET A 96 6.48 -3.05 -7.36
C MET A 96 7.43 -3.44 -8.50
N SER A 97 8.59 -2.80 -8.64
CA SER A 97 9.60 -3.14 -9.64
C SER A 97 10.34 -4.44 -9.32
N LEU A 98 10.61 -4.70 -8.03
CA LEU A 98 11.29 -5.91 -7.58
C LEU A 98 10.36 -7.13 -7.50
N TYR A 99 9.08 -6.91 -7.20
CA TYR A 99 8.09 -7.99 -7.06
C TYR A 99 6.88 -7.77 -7.99
N PRO A 100 7.08 -7.72 -9.32
CA PRO A 100 6.03 -7.36 -10.27
C PRO A 100 4.87 -8.37 -10.34
N LYS A 101 5.07 -9.61 -9.88
CA LYS A 101 4.03 -10.65 -9.88
C LYS A 101 3.07 -10.56 -8.68
N ALA A 102 3.38 -9.77 -7.66
CA ALA A 102 2.51 -9.65 -6.49
C ALA A 102 1.18 -8.98 -6.87
N ASN A 103 0.11 -9.48 -6.26
CA ASN A 103 -1.23 -8.90 -6.37
C ASN A 103 -1.58 -8.04 -5.15
N TYR A 104 -0.77 -8.15 -4.10
CA TYR A 104 -0.95 -7.43 -2.86
C TYR A 104 0.39 -6.94 -2.33
N TYR A 105 0.49 -5.64 -2.12
CA TYR A 105 1.65 -4.97 -1.55
C TYR A 105 1.26 -4.40 -0.19
N VAL A 106 2.07 -4.68 0.85
CA VAL A 106 1.89 -4.11 2.18
C VAL A 106 3.17 -3.38 2.55
N MET A 107 3.06 -2.07 2.66
CA MET A 107 4.16 -1.19 3.05
C MET A 107 3.87 -0.63 4.44
N VAL A 108 4.87 -0.64 5.32
CA VAL A 108 4.73 -0.10 6.68
C VAL A 108 5.83 0.93 6.94
N ALA A 109 5.43 2.18 7.14
CA ALA A 109 6.32 3.24 7.58
C ALA A 109 6.43 3.21 9.11
N ASP A 110 7.68 3.25 9.59
CA ASP A 110 7.99 3.35 11.02
C ASP A 110 7.87 4.81 11.47
N GLN A 111 6.65 5.27 11.72
CA GLN A 111 6.37 6.64 12.15
C GLN A 111 4.99 6.77 12.81
N ILE A 112 4.83 7.87 13.56
CA ILE A 112 3.53 8.27 14.11
C ILE A 112 2.60 8.70 12.96
N PRO A 113 1.36 8.19 12.91
CA PRO A 113 0.42 8.43 11.83
C PRO A 113 0.09 9.93 11.63
N GLU A 114 0.07 10.35 10.36
CA GLU A 114 -0.50 11.64 9.94
C GLU A 114 -1.53 11.39 8.83
N TYR A 115 -2.71 10.89 9.22
CA TYR A 115 -3.74 10.48 8.27
C TYR A 115 -4.70 11.58 7.82
N GLY A 116 -4.64 12.76 8.42
CA GLY A 116 -5.61 13.84 8.20
C GLY A 116 -5.71 14.37 6.76
N TYR A 117 -4.88 13.88 5.83
CA TYR A 117 -4.76 14.45 4.48
C TYR A 117 -5.54 13.74 3.39
N ILE A 118 -6.02 12.52 3.60
CA ILE A 118 -6.87 11.83 2.62
C ILE A 118 -8.21 12.56 2.51
N ASP A 119 -8.70 13.14 3.62
CA ASP A 119 -9.99 13.82 3.68
C ASP A 119 -9.93 15.33 3.41
N ARG A 120 -8.72 15.93 3.37
CA ARG A 120 -8.54 17.39 3.25
C ARG A 120 -7.44 17.76 2.26
N PRO A 121 -7.59 17.46 0.96
CA PRO A 121 -6.57 17.76 -0.06
C PRO A 121 -6.39 19.28 -0.28
N GLU A 122 -7.37 20.12 0.10
CA GLU A 122 -7.40 21.56 -0.12
C GLU A 122 -6.44 22.37 0.76
N HIS A 123 -5.91 21.82 1.83
CA HIS A 123 -4.98 22.55 2.74
C HIS A 123 -3.52 22.56 2.28
N MET A 124 -3.30 22.49 0.98
CA MET A 124 -1.97 22.38 0.38
C MET A 124 -1.38 23.74 0.06
N GLY A 125 -0.58 24.27 1.00
CA GLY A 125 0.20 25.49 0.71
C GLY A 125 1.24 25.26 -0.40
N GLU A 126 1.45 26.27 -1.25
CA GLU A 126 2.40 26.23 -2.38
C GLU A 126 3.83 25.85 -1.95
N LYS A 127 4.28 26.28 -0.76
CA LYS A 127 5.61 25.94 -0.21
C LYS A 127 5.78 24.44 0.03
N SER A 128 4.75 23.75 0.55
CA SER A 128 4.79 22.28 0.74
C SER A 128 4.85 21.55 -0.60
N LYS A 129 4.10 22.02 -1.57
CA LYS A 129 4.11 21.47 -2.93
C LYS A 129 5.49 21.58 -3.60
N GLN A 130 6.09 22.75 -3.57
CA GLN A 130 7.45 22.94 -4.11
C GLN A 130 8.48 22.07 -3.42
N PHE A 131 8.38 21.90 -2.10
CA PHE A 131 9.27 21.02 -1.34
C PHE A 131 9.10 19.56 -1.72
N GLU A 132 7.86 19.07 -1.83
CA GLU A 132 7.55 17.70 -2.25
C GLU A 132 8.05 17.41 -3.67
N CYS A 133 7.85 18.33 -4.60
CA CYS A 133 8.39 18.20 -5.96
C CYS A 133 9.93 18.20 -5.96
N GLY A 134 10.57 18.99 -5.11
CA GLY A 134 12.01 18.95 -4.89
C GLY A 134 12.50 17.59 -4.36
N MET A 135 11.77 17.00 -3.40
CA MET A 135 12.05 15.67 -2.89
C MET A 135 11.90 14.60 -3.98
N LEU A 136 10.84 14.68 -4.78
CA LEU A 136 10.58 13.76 -5.88
C LEU A 136 11.67 13.84 -6.96
N ASN A 137 12.12 15.05 -7.30
CA ASN A 137 13.23 15.25 -8.21
C ASN A 137 14.54 14.64 -7.68
N ARG A 138 14.85 14.79 -6.39
CA ARG A 138 15.98 14.08 -5.77
C ARG A 138 15.82 12.59 -5.83
N PHE A 139 14.64 12.08 -5.44
CA PHE A 139 14.32 10.65 -5.51
C PHE A 139 14.56 10.08 -6.92
N SER A 140 14.12 10.76 -7.96
CA SER A 140 14.31 10.31 -9.34
C SER A 140 15.78 10.14 -9.74
N ARG A 141 16.68 10.87 -9.07
CA ARG A 141 18.14 10.83 -9.33
C ARG A 141 18.92 9.92 -8.39
N SER A 142 18.45 9.73 -7.15
CA SER A 142 19.15 8.96 -6.11
C SER A 142 18.54 7.58 -5.83
N GLY A 143 17.26 7.38 -6.12
CA GLY A 143 16.54 6.13 -5.84
C GLY A 143 16.07 5.98 -4.40
N TYR A 144 16.21 7.02 -3.55
CA TYR A 144 15.78 7.01 -2.15
C TYR A 144 15.39 8.41 -1.67
N TYR A 145 14.60 8.45 -0.60
CA TYR A 145 14.27 9.66 0.15
C TYR A 145 15.23 9.83 1.32
N LEU A 146 15.60 11.09 1.61
CA LEU A 146 16.37 11.39 2.81
C LEU A 146 15.46 11.43 4.03
N THR A 147 15.80 10.71 5.10
CA THR A 147 15.01 10.67 6.34
C THR A 147 14.79 12.06 6.94
N ASN A 148 15.80 12.94 6.87
CA ASN A 148 15.66 14.33 7.38
C ASN A 148 14.65 15.16 6.60
N ASP A 149 14.49 14.90 5.28
CA ASP A 149 13.47 15.56 4.47
C ASP A 149 12.08 15.01 4.86
N LEU A 150 11.96 13.69 5.00
CA LEU A 150 10.71 13.05 5.39
C LEU A 150 10.24 13.49 6.79
N ASN A 151 11.16 13.72 7.72
CA ASN A 151 10.86 14.17 9.08
C ASN A 151 10.70 15.70 9.21
N GLY A 152 10.76 16.44 8.12
CA GLY A 152 10.63 17.89 8.12
C GLY A 152 11.82 18.66 8.73
N LYS A 153 12.99 18.02 8.92
CA LYS A 153 14.18 18.69 9.47
C LYS A 153 14.83 19.66 8.49
N ASN A 154 14.70 19.39 7.19
CA ASN A 154 15.29 20.20 6.12
C ASN A 154 14.29 21.14 5.45
N GLY A 155 13.01 21.15 5.89
CA GLY A 155 11.95 21.95 5.28
C GLY A 155 10.57 21.63 5.86
N PRO A 156 9.49 22.03 5.17
CA PRO A 156 8.15 21.65 5.57
C PRO A 156 8.02 20.11 5.64
N ARG A 157 7.25 19.61 6.61
CA ARG A 157 6.98 18.18 6.68
C ARG A 157 6.18 17.76 5.43
N PRO A 158 6.67 16.79 4.64
CA PRO A 158 5.97 16.39 3.43
C PRO A 158 4.76 15.53 3.76
N ARG A 159 3.79 15.54 2.88
CA ARG A 159 2.64 14.64 2.97
C ARG A 159 3.01 13.28 2.37
N PHE A 160 3.18 12.31 3.23
CA PHE A 160 3.57 10.97 2.79
C PHE A 160 2.63 10.38 1.75
N ILE A 161 1.32 10.56 1.93
CA ILE A 161 0.31 10.08 0.98
C ILE A 161 0.50 10.71 -0.40
N LYS A 162 0.84 12.00 -0.48
CA LYS A 162 1.07 12.65 -1.78
C LYS A 162 2.35 12.14 -2.45
N LEU A 163 3.43 11.97 -1.69
CA LEU A 163 4.66 11.35 -2.19
C LEU A 163 4.40 9.91 -2.67
N LEU A 164 3.59 9.15 -1.94
CA LEU A 164 3.19 7.80 -2.32
C LEU A 164 2.43 7.79 -3.64
N ILE A 165 1.46 8.73 -3.82
CA ILE A 165 0.70 8.88 -5.06
C ILE A 165 1.62 9.20 -6.25
N TYR A 166 2.59 10.09 -6.07
CA TYR A 166 3.60 10.36 -7.11
C TYR A 166 4.42 9.11 -7.44
N ASN A 167 4.79 8.31 -6.43
CA ASN A 167 5.52 7.05 -6.66
C ASN A 167 4.65 5.97 -7.31
N ILE A 168 3.34 5.92 -7.03
CA ILE A 168 2.41 5.07 -7.78
C ILE A 168 2.41 5.47 -9.26
N ALA A 169 2.35 6.77 -9.56
CA ALA A 169 2.41 7.24 -10.94
C ALA A 169 3.75 6.89 -11.63
N PHE A 170 4.88 6.83 -10.89
CA PHE A 170 6.17 6.34 -11.43
C PHE A 170 6.10 4.89 -11.92
N THR A 171 5.23 4.06 -11.35
CA THR A 171 5.02 2.68 -11.83
C THR A 171 4.22 2.62 -13.13
N GLY A 172 3.59 3.71 -13.53
CA GLY A 172 2.63 3.76 -14.63
C GLY A 172 1.25 3.20 -14.25
N SER A 173 1.00 2.93 -12.96
CA SER A 173 -0.28 2.44 -12.47
C SER A 173 -1.29 3.58 -12.30
N LYS A 174 -2.59 3.24 -12.44
CA LYS A 174 -3.72 4.13 -12.16
C LYS A 174 -4.31 3.79 -10.79
N ILE A 175 -4.68 4.79 -10.02
CA ILE A 175 -5.43 4.62 -8.79
C ILE A 175 -6.92 4.55 -9.15
N LEU A 176 -7.55 3.40 -8.83
CA LEU A 176 -8.98 3.17 -9.07
C LEU A 176 -9.81 3.51 -7.84
N ASP A 177 -9.26 3.31 -6.64
CA ASP A 177 -9.96 3.54 -5.37
C ASP A 177 -8.94 3.78 -4.26
N ALA A 178 -9.35 4.49 -3.20
CA ALA A 178 -8.56 4.71 -2.00
C ALA A 178 -9.47 4.67 -0.76
N LYS A 179 -9.11 3.84 0.24
CA LYS A 179 -9.85 3.65 1.49
C LYS A 179 -8.92 3.74 2.68
N ALA A 180 -9.35 4.46 3.72
CA ALA A 180 -8.66 4.40 5.00
C ALA A 180 -8.72 2.98 5.58
N LEU A 181 -7.69 2.60 6.33
CA LEU A 181 -7.52 1.26 6.91
C LEU A 181 -7.38 1.32 8.42
N LYS A 182 -7.86 0.27 9.08
CA LYS A 182 -7.54 -0.06 10.47
C LYS A 182 -6.90 -1.44 10.59
N ILE A 183 -6.08 -1.63 11.62
CA ILE A 183 -5.64 -2.94 12.08
C ILE A 183 -6.53 -3.33 13.25
N THR A 184 -7.26 -4.42 13.12
CA THR A 184 -8.15 -4.91 14.19
C THR A 184 -7.34 -5.59 15.29
N LYS A 185 -7.92 -5.80 16.46
CA LYS A 185 -7.31 -6.53 17.59
C LYS A 185 -6.88 -7.95 17.19
N ASP A 186 -7.54 -8.55 16.21
CA ASP A 186 -7.18 -9.87 15.67
C ASP A 186 -6.08 -9.80 14.59
N GLY A 187 -5.49 -8.62 14.36
CA GLY A 187 -4.44 -8.40 13.36
C GLY A 187 -4.94 -8.46 11.92
N LEU A 188 -6.23 -8.23 11.66
CA LEU A 188 -6.73 -8.06 10.29
C LEU A 188 -6.56 -6.61 9.85
N ILE A 189 -6.20 -6.40 8.59
CA ILE A 189 -6.12 -5.08 7.96
C ILE A 189 -7.38 -4.90 7.13
N LEU A 190 -8.29 -4.06 7.61
CA LEU A 190 -9.63 -3.86 7.03
C LEU A 190 -9.86 -2.39 6.67
N PRO A 191 -10.74 -2.11 5.70
CA PRO A 191 -11.23 -0.76 5.48
C PRO A 191 -11.84 -0.19 6.78
N LEU A 192 -11.58 1.10 7.00
CA LEU A 192 -12.16 1.85 8.11
C LEU A 192 -13.67 2.01 7.90
N GLU A 193 -14.46 1.78 8.94
CA GLU A 193 -15.89 2.06 8.92
C GLU A 193 -16.14 3.54 9.26
N LYS A 194 -17.33 4.05 8.93
CA LYS A 194 -17.66 5.49 9.13
C LYS A 194 -17.54 5.97 10.58
N GLU A 195 -17.71 5.07 11.52
CA GLU A 195 -17.68 5.36 12.96
C GLU A 195 -16.28 5.31 13.56
N ASP A 196 -15.31 4.75 12.83
CA ASP A 196 -13.93 4.63 13.27
C ASP A 196 -13.19 5.96 13.07
N THR A 197 -12.48 6.42 14.07
CA THR A 197 -11.78 7.71 14.06
C THR A 197 -10.26 7.59 14.01
N ASP A 198 -9.71 6.38 14.09
CA ASP A 198 -8.27 6.15 14.20
C ASP A 198 -7.75 5.26 13.04
N PRO A 199 -7.46 5.84 11.88
CA PRO A 199 -6.91 5.10 10.76
C PRO A 199 -5.44 4.74 10.98
N HIS A 200 -5.07 3.50 10.60
CA HIS A 200 -3.68 3.02 10.60
C HIS A 200 -3.02 3.15 9.23
N GLY A 201 -3.75 3.51 8.18
CA GLY A 201 -3.21 3.60 6.83
C GLY A 201 -4.25 3.83 5.76
N VAL A 202 -3.82 3.56 4.53
CA VAL A 202 -4.65 3.67 3.33
C VAL A 202 -4.47 2.46 2.44
N ARG A 203 -5.55 1.93 1.89
CA ARG A 203 -5.56 0.94 0.79
C ARG A 203 -5.82 1.66 -0.52
N PHE A 204 -4.95 1.45 -1.48
CA PHE A 204 -5.21 1.78 -2.87
C PHE A 204 -5.54 0.51 -3.65
N THR A 205 -6.59 0.60 -4.46
CA THR A 205 -6.81 -0.35 -5.56
C THR A 205 -6.18 0.25 -6.80
N LEU A 206 -5.22 -0.45 -7.38
CA LEU A 206 -4.47 0.03 -8.53
C LEU A 206 -4.75 -0.83 -9.76
N GLU A 207 -4.74 -0.19 -10.93
CA GLU A 207 -4.60 -0.86 -12.23
C GLU A 207 -3.16 -0.64 -12.70
N THR A 208 -2.41 -1.71 -12.83
CA THR A 208 -1.02 -1.68 -13.32
C THR A 208 -0.97 -1.40 -14.82
N LYS A 209 0.21 -1.04 -15.33
CA LYS A 209 0.40 -0.74 -16.76
C LYS A 209 0.00 -1.91 -17.68
N ASP A 210 0.10 -3.15 -17.20
CA ASP A 210 -0.32 -4.38 -17.89
C ASP A 210 -1.79 -4.76 -17.65
N GLY A 211 -2.59 -3.88 -17.02
CA GLY A 211 -4.04 -4.03 -16.83
C GLY A 211 -4.45 -4.90 -15.64
N ARG A 212 -3.51 -5.41 -14.82
CA ARG A 212 -3.85 -6.19 -13.62
C ARG A 212 -4.37 -5.26 -12.52
N LYS A 213 -5.34 -5.75 -11.75
CA LYS A 213 -5.77 -5.10 -10.50
C LYS A 213 -4.94 -5.62 -9.34
N VAL A 214 -4.32 -4.72 -8.59
CA VAL A 214 -3.52 -5.03 -7.41
C VAL A 214 -3.95 -4.16 -6.23
N LEU A 215 -3.70 -4.64 -5.01
CA LEU A 215 -3.92 -3.89 -3.78
C LEU A 215 -2.59 -3.37 -3.24
N LEU A 216 -2.60 -2.15 -2.75
CA LEU A 216 -1.49 -1.55 -2.01
C LEU A 216 -2.01 -1.01 -0.69
N ASP A 217 -1.60 -1.62 0.42
CA ASP A 217 -1.79 -1.09 1.77
C ASP A 217 -0.54 -0.33 2.18
N TYR A 218 -0.71 0.93 2.52
CA TYR A 218 0.33 1.74 3.11
C TYR A 218 -0.07 2.06 4.55
N LEU A 219 0.64 1.44 5.48
CA LEU A 219 0.39 1.55 6.91
C LEU A 219 1.45 2.41 7.58
N GLN A 220 1.09 3.04 8.68
CA GLN A 220 2.03 3.71 9.58
C GLN A 220 1.89 3.07 10.97
N ALA A 221 3.00 2.62 11.51
CA ALA A 221 3.04 1.93 12.79
C ALA A 221 4.38 2.20 13.48
N ASP A 222 4.38 2.28 14.79
CA ASP A 222 5.61 2.22 15.59
C ASP A 222 6.11 0.78 15.58
N LEU A 223 7.14 0.50 14.79
CA LEU A 223 7.74 -0.83 14.64
C LEU A 223 8.75 -1.17 15.74
N SER A 224 8.95 -0.29 16.71
CA SER A 224 9.77 -0.59 17.89
C SER A 224 9.11 -1.61 18.82
N ASN A 225 9.90 -2.19 19.72
CA ASN A 225 9.38 -3.12 20.74
C ASN A 225 8.25 -2.47 21.57
N SER A 226 8.38 -1.17 21.90
CA SER A 226 7.35 -0.43 22.62
C SER A 226 6.07 -0.26 21.81
N GLY A 227 6.18 -0.11 20.48
CA GLY A 227 5.04 -0.06 19.59
C GLY A 227 4.25 -1.37 19.58
N PHE A 228 4.96 -2.50 19.49
CA PHE A 228 4.36 -3.85 19.59
C PHE A 228 3.77 -4.15 20.97
N GLU A 229 4.32 -3.59 22.05
CA GLU A 229 3.74 -3.75 23.40
C GLU A 229 2.44 -3.01 23.55
N LYS A 230 2.33 -1.82 22.96
CA LYS A 230 1.11 -1.01 22.97
C LYS A 230 0.03 -1.55 22.02
N ASN A 231 0.46 -2.18 20.92
CA ASN A 231 -0.40 -2.66 19.85
C ASN A 231 -0.03 -4.13 19.52
N PRO A 232 -0.40 -5.09 20.38
CA PRO A 232 -0.01 -6.50 20.22
C PRO A 232 -0.55 -7.13 18.92
N GLU A 233 -1.60 -6.58 18.34
CA GLU A 233 -2.16 -6.96 17.04
C GLU A 233 -1.18 -6.76 15.87
N TYR A 234 -0.19 -5.88 16.00
CA TYR A 234 0.82 -5.65 14.96
C TYR A 234 1.64 -6.91 14.68
N ALA A 235 2.00 -7.68 15.73
CA ALA A 235 2.71 -8.93 15.55
C ALA A 235 1.93 -9.88 14.64
N THR A 236 0.63 -10.07 14.90
CA THR A 236 -0.23 -10.95 14.10
C THR A 236 -0.41 -10.40 12.67
N ALA A 237 -0.68 -9.10 12.54
CA ALA A 237 -0.89 -8.48 11.24
C ALA A 237 0.33 -8.59 10.32
N PHE A 238 1.52 -8.34 10.86
CA PHE A 238 2.74 -8.30 10.07
C PHE A 238 3.32 -9.69 9.80
N THR A 239 3.24 -10.64 10.74
CA THR A 239 3.61 -12.04 10.50
C THR A 239 2.81 -12.65 9.35
N ARG A 240 1.51 -12.38 9.25
CA ARG A 240 0.69 -12.84 8.13
C ARG A 240 1.17 -12.28 6.79
N LYS A 241 1.69 -11.05 6.76
CA LYS A 241 2.16 -10.40 5.54
C LYS A 241 3.57 -10.84 5.16
N SER A 242 4.43 -11.07 6.14
CA SER A 242 5.80 -11.55 5.91
C SER A 242 5.88 -13.00 5.42
N SER A 243 4.79 -13.77 5.50
CA SER A 243 4.74 -15.17 5.05
C SER A 243 4.97 -15.40 3.55
N GLN A 244 5.11 -14.35 2.75
CA GLN A 244 5.32 -14.43 1.30
C GLN A 244 6.73 -14.01 0.91
N VAL A 245 6.90 -12.76 0.46
CA VAL A 245 8.23 -12.16 0.21
C VAL A 245 8.37 -10.86 0.98
N VAL A 246 9.56 -10.61 1.49
CA VAL A 246 9.86 -9.42 2.29
C VAL A 246 10.94 -8.59 1.60
N LEU A 247 10.71 -7.30 1.46
CA LEU A 247 11.71 -6.34 1.02
C LEU A 247 12.29 -5.61 2.23
N ILE A 248 13.57 -5.81 2.52
CA ILE A 248 14.32 -5.03 3.50
C ILE A 248 15.33 -4.17 2.74
N LYS A 249 15.12 -2.86 2.76
CA LYS A 249 15.96 -1.90 2.03
C LYS A 249 16.86 -1.09 2.99
N SER A 250 16.74 0.21 2.96
CA SER A 250 17.64 1.16 3.64
C SER A 250 17.61 1.10 5.17
N ALA A 251 16.53 0.58 5.75
CA ALA A 251 16.39 0.46 7.21
C ALA A 251 16.77 -0.91 7.77
N SER A 252 17.42 -1.77 6.97
CA SER A 252 17.87 -3.09 7.43
C SER A 252 18.77 -3.05 8.67
N HIS A 253 19.52 -1.96 8.87
CA HIS A 253 20.33 -1.75 10.07
C HIS A 253 19.50 -1.61 11.35
N LEU A 254 18.22 -1.20 11.26
CA LEU A 254 17.32 -1.09 12.42
C LEU A 254 17.03 -2.47 13.02
N LEU A 255 16.87 -3.49 12.19
CA LEU A 255 16.64 -4.87 12.62
C LEU A 255 17.77 -5.45 13.45
N GLN A 256 18.96 -4.84 13.39
CA GLN A 256 20.11 -5.23 14.23
C GLN A 256 20.10 -4.55 15.61
N LYS A 257 19.16 -3.65 15.87
CA LYS A 257 19.05 -2.93 17.14
C LYS A 257 18.12 -3.67 18.10
N PRO A 258 18.48 -3.82 19.38
CA PRO A 258 17.66 -4.55 20.37
C PRO A 258 16.20 -4.04 20.50
N TYR A 259 15.98 -2.75 20.27
CA TYR A 259 14.64 -2.15 20.38
C TYR A 259 13.72 -2.43 19.18
N PHE A 260 14.20 -3.15 18.16
CA PHE A 260 13.40 -3.68 17.05
C PHE A 260 13.42 -5.22 17.00
N SER A 261 13.78 -5.91 18.10
CA SER A 261 13.86 -7.38 18.13
C SER A 261 12.50 -8.02 17.81
N LYS A 262 11.39 -7.48 18.30
CA LYS A 262 10.05 -7.98 17.98
C LYS A 262 9.73 -7.91 16.49
N MET A 263 10.19 -6.86 15.80
CA MET A 263 10.04 -6.78 14.35
C MET A 263 10.95 -7.80 13.63
N SER A 264 12.14 -8.05 14.14
CA SER A 264 13.01 -9.13 13.62
C SER A 264 12.38 -10.50 13.78
N ASP A 265 11.65 -10.75 14.88
CA ASP A 265 10.96 -12.03 15.13
C ASP A 265 9.75 -12.24 14.20
N VAL A 266 9.18 -11.15 13.69
CA VAL A 266 8.05 -11.15 12.73
C VAL A 266 8.51 -11.51 11.32
N LEU A 267 9.74 -11.14 10.94
CA LEU A 267 10.29 -11.30 9.59
C LEU A 267 10.97 -12.64 9.39
#